data_99d17d6290b7bd824079e72a9151ede8
#
_entry.id   99d17d6290b7bd824079e72a9151ede8
#
_cell.length_a   1.000
_cell.length_b   1.000
_cell.length_c   1.000
_cell.angle_alpha   90.00
_cell.angle_beta   90.00
_cell.angle_gamma   90.00
#
_symmetry.space_group_name_H-M   'P 1'
#
loop_
_entity.id
_entity.type
_entity.pdbx_description
1 polymer ?
#
loop_
_entity_poly.entity_id
_entity_poly.type
_entity_poly.pdbx_seq_one_letter_code
_entity_poly.pdbx_strand_id
1 'polypeptide(L)'
;MLRIAACGTIGLGAALLIAALLLSTYTSSRITKIPLNIDATLISEGNGTALDAASLSGDHVVVNQNVPLVSQQQISVEAPANAEVVTLQVGSSVRRSDKQKDSGLLLAIVDTVTLNRKTAMAVSDEAHPGGSVQKPRGIGDENPPTAIPLRHEGLAYRFPFNTERKTYPYFDPIAQKPFDANYEGEEDVNGLTTYRFTQTVGVNSEGKLVAPIAYPSLYAGEEDRKITTSAGMWGIPGDPAEQITMTRYYTAKRTFWVDPVSGTIVKETDQAHHYYARDALKPEVTLADYKLTSTPETVESQVNSARDERDRLALWSRVLPITFTVTGLIALVGGAVLASFSLRTESALTDPSLDRDDTDFLRRSGLEPPVPGAEAETEKLPTQRPELAEEPPPPSASADPPSSASAEPPPRDPPTEAGPTEPGPTPPGSPGPSSPGPTERT
;
A
#
# COMPACT_ATOMS: atom_id res chain seq x y z
N MET A 1 -45.27 15.80 -24.23
CA MET A 1 -43.84 15.56 -24.37
C MET A 1 -42.99 16.52 -23.54
N LEU A 2 -43.25 17.85 -23.60
CA LEU A 2 -42.42 18.84 -22.87
C LEU A 2 -42.41 18.63 -21.33
N ARG A 3 -43.54 18.26 -20.72
CA ARG A 3 -43.62 17.93 -19.28
C ARG A 3 -42.79 16.72 -18.88
N ILE A 4 -42.79 15.68 -19.70
CA ILE A 4 -41.99 14.47 -19.42
C ILE A 4 -40.50 14.82 -19.52
N ALA A 5 -40.10 15.65 -20.49
CA ALA A 5 -38.73 16.14 -20.61
C ALA A 5 -38.34 17.03 -19.41
N ALA A 6 -39.20 17.92 -18.96
CA ALA A 6 -38.98 18.78 -17.79
C ALA A 6 -38.82 17.95 -16.49
N CYS A 7 -39.71 16.98 -16.24
CA CYS A 7 -39.58 16.08 -15.08
C CYS A 7 -38.34 15.22 -15.15
N GLY A 8 -37.98 14.72 -16.34
CA GLY A 8 -36.76 13.93 -16.53
C GLY A 8 -35.49 14.74 -16.28
N THR A 9 -35.42 15.99 -16.76
CA THR A 9 -34.23 16.86 -16.51
C THR A 9 -34.12 17.29 -15.03
N ILE A 10 -35.23 17.57 -14.36
CA ILE A 10 -35.23 17.86 -12.91
C ILE A 10 -34.79 16.62 -12.11
N GLY A 11 -35.33 15.45 -12.44
CA GLY A 11 -34.94 14.18 -11.79
C GLY A 11 -33.46 13.87 -11.96
N LEU A 12 -32.93 14.06 -13.18
CA LEU A 12 -31.48 13.89 -13.45
C LEU A 12 -30.66 14.89 -12.66
N GLY A 13 -31.06 16.16 -12.61
CA GLY A 13 -30.37 17.20 -11.85
C GLY A 13 -30.28 16.86 -10.35
N ALA A 14 -31.40 16.42 -9.76
CA ALA A 14 -31.45 16.01 -8.38
C ALA A 14 -30.57 14.77 -8.11
N ALA A 15 -30.60 13.76 -8.98
CA ALA A 15 -29.77 12.57 -8.88
C ALA A 15 -28.26 12.90 -8.92
N LEU A 16 -27.85 13.82 -9.82
CA LEU A 16 -26.45 14.27 -9.90
C LEU A 16 -26.00 15.00 -8.63
N LEU A 17 -26.86 15.84 -8.02
CA LEU A 17 -26.55 16.53 -6.76
C LEU A 17 -26.42 15.54 -5.60
N ILE A 18 -27.28 14.53 -5.52
CA ILE A 18 -27.18 13.47 -4.52
C ILE A 18 -25.89 12.67 -4.74
N ALA A 19 -25.57 12.33 -5.98
CA ALA A 19 -24.33 11.64 -6.31
C ALA A 19 -23.09 12.47 -5.93
N ALA A 20 -23.10 13.80 -6.20
CA ALA A 20 -22.03 14.70 -5.79
C ALA A 20 -21.82 14.71 -4.27
N LEU A 21 -22.93 14.77 -3.50
CA LEU A 21 -22.89 14.72 -2.04
C LEU A 21 -22.33 13.38 -1.52
N LEU A 22 -22.79 12.26 -2.08
CA LEU A 22 -22.30 10.92 -1.71
C LEU A 22 -20.82 10.74 -2.06
N LEU A 23 -20.37 11.22 -3.23
CA LEU A 23 -18.97 11.18 -3.61
C LEU A 23 -18.10 12.03 -2.67
N SER A 24 -18.54 13.25 -2.31
CA SER A 24 -17.74 14.14 -1.47
C SER A 24 -17.61 13.61 -0.01
N THR A 25 -18.66 13.00 0.52
CA THR A 25 -18.69 12.55 1.94
C THR A 25 -18.21 11.11 2.12
N TYR A 26 -18.66 10.18 1.28
CA TYR A 26 -18.42 8.76 1.45
C TYR A 26 -17.16 8.28 0.73
N THR A 27 -16.95 8.72 -0.51
CA THR A 27 -15.84 8.23 -1.35
C THR A 27 -14.51 8.80 -0.89
N SER A 28 -14.45 10.08 -0.48
CA SER A 28 -13.22 10.73 -0.02
C SER A 28 -12.54 9.95 1.11
N SER A 29 -13.29 9.45 2.09
CA SER A 29 -12.74 8.68 3.20
C SER A 29 -12.28 7.26 2.83
N ARG A 30 -12.68 6.74 1.67
CA ARG A 30 -12.34 5.39 1.21
C ARG A 30 -11.19 5.33 0.21
N ILE A 31 -10.93 6.43 -0.51
CA ILE A 31 -9.86 6.49 -1.51
C ILE A 31 -8.51 6.88 -0.90
N THR A 32 -8.48 7.59 0.23
CA THR A 32 -7.26 7.92 0.97
C THR A 32 -6.77 6.70 1.76
N LYS A 33 -6.35 5.66 1.02
CA LYS A 33 -5.85 4.41 1.60
C LYS A 33 -4.69 3.90 0.77
N ILE A 34 -3.69 3.34 1.43
CA ILE A 34 -2.55 2.69 0.78
C ILE A 34 -3.08 1.66 -0.25
N PRO A 35 -2.60 1.68 -1.50
CA PRO A 35 -2.99 0.71 -2.52
C PRO A 35 -2.69 -0.74 -2.10
N LEU A 36 -3.43 -1.71 -2.66
CA LEU A 36 -3.19 -3.14 -2.43
C LEU A 36 -2.41 -3.81 -3.57
N ASN A 37 -1.90 -3.03 -4.50
CA ASN A 37 -1.17 -3.50 -5.68
C ASN A 37 0.22 -2.85 -5.77
N ILE A 38 0.87 -2.64 -4.62
CA ILE A 38 2.23 -2.12 -4.59
C ILE A 38 3.17 -3.25 -5.00
N ASP A 39 3.95 -3.00 -6.05
CA ASP A 39 5.09 -3.80 -6.47
C ASP A 39 6.12 -2.81 -7.00
N ALA A 40 7.19 -2.59 -6.23
CA ALA A 40 8.17 -1.56 -6.53
C ALA A 40 9.58 -2.05 -6.22
N THR A 41 10.50 -1.75 -7.13
CA THR A 41 11.93 -1.93 -6.91
C THR A 41 12.59 -0.55 -6.82
N LEU A 42 13.18 -0.25 -5.68
CA LEU A 42 13.89 0.99 -5.41
C LEU A 42 15.39 0.72 -5.41
N ILE A 43 16.14 1.52 -6.14
CA ILE A 43 17.59 1.40 -6.25
C ILE A 43 18.22 2.70 -5.78
N SER A 44 19.22 2.57 -4.91
CA SER A 44 20.06 3.68 -4.47
C SER A 44 21.53 3.32 -4.66
N GLU A 45 22.33 4.29 -5.09
CA GLU A 45 23.72 4.10 -5.45
C GLU A 45 24.62 5.13 -4.79
N GLY A 46 25.88 4.76 -4.65
CA GLY A 46 26.93 5.64 -4.15
C GLY A 46 28.24 4.89 -3.95
N ASN A 47 29.22 5.59 -3.42
CA ASN A 47 30.48 4.99 -3.03
C ASN A 47 30.59 4.94 -1.50
N GLY A 48 31.33 3.97 -1.01
CA GLY A 48 31.57 3.80 0.42
C GLY A 48 32.83 3.02 0.75
N THR A 49 33.01 2.77 2.01
CA THR A 49 34.03 1.86 2.54
C THR A 49 33.36 0.53 2.89
N ALA A 50 33.93 -0.57 2.44
CA ALA A 50 33.35 -1.88 2.70
C ALA A 50 34.42 -2.95 2.95
N LEU A 51 34.12 -3.84 3.89
CA LEU A 51 34.91 -5.03 4.14
C LEU A 51 34.87 -5.97 2.93
N ASP A 52 36.00 -6.55 2.58
CA ASP A 52 36.08 -7.60 1.57
C ASP A 52 35.75 -8.95 2.22
N ALA A 53 34.58 -9.52 1.92
CA ALA A 53 34.16 -10.80 2.49
C ALA A 53 35.16 -11.95 2.23
N ALA A 54 35.90 -11.91 1.11
CA ALA A 54 36.92 -12.92 0.82
C ALA A 54 38.08 -12.87 1.83
N SER A 55 38.37 -11.72 2.44
CA SER A 55 39.45 -11.57 3.43
C SER A 55 39.16 -12.26 4.77
N LEU A 56 37.90 -12.58 5.04
CA LEU A 56 37.51 -13.32 6.24
C LEU A 56 38.09 -14.75 6.28
N SER A 57 38.47 -15.30 5.13
CA SER A 57 39.18 -16.59 5.00
C SER A 57 40.69 -16.45 4.89
N GLY A 58 41.21 -15.24 5.00
CA GLY A 58 42.63 -14.91 4.91
C GLY A 58 43.28 -14.69 6.28
N ASP A 59 44.47 -14.08 6.27
CA ASP A 59 45.27 -13.84 7.49
C ASP A 59 44.79 -12.57 8.26
N HIS A 60 44.12 -11.66 7.60
CA HIS A 60 43.55 -10.43 8.19
C HIS A 60 42.40 -9.89 7.40
N VAL A 61 41.51 -9.14 8.08
CA VAL A 61 40.38 -8.43 7.47
C VAL A 61 40.88 -7.28 6.59
N VAL A 62 40.38 -7.22 5.36
CA VAL A 62 40.67 -6.14 4.40
C VAL A 62 39.44 -5.25 4.26
N VAL A 63 39.63 -3.95 4.47
CA VAL A 63 38.59 -2.94 4.30
C VAL A 63 38.97 -2.05 3.12
N ASN A 64 38.16 -2.09 2.06
CA ASN A 64 38.38 -1.33 0.82
C ASN A 64 37.63 0.02 0.89
N GLN A 65 38.33 1.10 0.55
CA GLN A 65 37.76 2.44 0.50
C GLN A 65 37.25 2.78 -0.90
N ASN A 66 36.28 3.68 -0.98
CA ASN A 66 35.70 4.21 -2.21
C ASN A 66 35.27 3.13 -3.21
N VAL A 67 34.63 2.07 -2.70
CA VAL A 67 34.05 1.02 -3.54
C VAL A 67 32.64 1.39 -3.98
N PRO A 68 32.22 1.03 -5.21
CA PRO A 68 30.86 1.30 -5.66
C PRO A 68 29.88 0.36 -4.97
N LEU A 69 28.82 0.94 -4.41
CA LEU A 69 27.78 0.25 -3.66
C LEU A 69 26.40 0.52 -4.25
N VAL A 70 25.57 -0.50 -4.24
CA VAL A 70 24.17 -0.45 -4.67
C VAL A 70 23.30 -1.01 -3.54
N SER A 71 22.28 -0.25 -3.17
CA SER A 71 21.16 -0.73 -2.35
C SER A 71 19.98 -1.03 -3.28
N GLN A 72 19.40 -2.21 -3.11
CA GLN A 72 18.15 -2.59 -3.76
C GLN A 72 17.12 -2.93 -2.70
N GLN A 73 15.94 -2.32 -2.84
CA GLN A 73 14.80 -2.60 -1.99
C GLN A 73 13.62 -3.00 -2.87
N GLN A 74 13.07 -4.19 -2.65
CA GLN A 74 11.88 -4.69 -3.33
C GLN A 74 10.72 -4.73 -2.36
N ILE A 75 9.62 -4.05 -2.73
CA ILE A 75 8.42 -3.94 -1.93
C ILE A 75 7.29 -4.66 -2.63
N SER A 76 6.65 -5.61 -1.97
CA SER A 76 5.47 -6.32 -2.45
C SER A 76 4.38 -6.36 -1.39
N VAL A 77 3.15 -6.60 -1.82
CA VAL A 77 2.00 -6.79 -0.92
C VAL A 77 1.77 -8.26 -0.66
N GLU A 78 1.66 -8.61 0.63
CA GLU A 78 1.40 -9.96 1.11
C GLU A 78 0.09 -10.03 1.91
N ALA A 79 -0.32 -11.23 2.26
CA ALA A 79 -1.47 -11.42 3.16
C ALA A 79 -1.05 -11.20 4.64
N PRO A 80 -1.92 -10.57 5.46
CA PRO A 80 -3.26 -10.09 5.17
C PRO A 80 -3.30 -8.73 4.48
N ALA A 81 -4.11 -8.61 3.44
CA ALA A 81 -4.37 -7.36 2.73
C ALA A 81 -5.88 -7.21 2.50
N ASN A 82 -6.51 -6.19 3.09
CA ASN A 82 -7.96 -6.00 3.06
C ASN A 82 -8.38 -4.51 3.06
N ALA A 83 -9.62 -4.22 3.39
CA ALA A 83 -10.14 -2.85 3.41
C ALA A 83 -9.45 -1.93 4.44
N GLU A 84 -8.83 -2.46 5.51
CA GLU A 84 -8.30 -1.69 6.64
C GLU A 84 -6.78 -1.78 6.74
N VAL A 85 -6.21 -2.92 6.42
CA VAL A 85 -4.77 -3.17 6.54
C VAL A 85 -4.15 -3.62 5.23
N VAL A 86 -2.85 -3.39 5.10
CA VAL A 86 -1.99 -3.92 4.04
C VAL A 86 -0.71 -4.44 4.70
N THR A 87 -0.31 -5.63 4.33
CA THR A 87 0.98 -6.18 4.74
C THR A 87 1.97 -5.99 3.60
N LEU A 88 3.09 -5.34 3.91
CA LEU A 88 4.21 -5.17 2.99
C LEU A 88 5.30 -6.16 3.36
N GLN A 89 5.84 -6.84 2.35
CA GLN A 89 7.10 -7.56 2.44
C GLN A 89 8.16 -6.75 1.70
N VAL A 90 9.26 -6.47 2.39
CA VAL A 90 10.33 -5.62 1.87
C VAL A 90 11.65 -6.37 1.96
N GLY A 91 12.14 -6.81 0.80
CA GLY A 91 13.48 -7.36 0.66
C GLY A 91 14.50 -6.25 0.40
N SER A 92 15.41 -6.04 1.33
CA SER A 92 16.47 -5.01 1.21
C SER A 92 17.85 -5.66 1.17
N SER A 93 18.72 -5.17 0.29
CA SER A 93 20.11 -5.60 0.22
C SER A 93 21.04 -4.44 -0.10
N VAL A 94 22.24 -4.47 0.47
CA VAL A 94 23.35 -3.58 0.11
C VAL A 94 24.52 -4.44 -0.35
N ARG A 95 25.05 -4.13 -1.54
CA ARG A 95 26.09 -4.92 -2.17
C ARG A 95 27.11 -4.05 -2.88
N ARG A 96 28.31 -4.58 -3.01
CA ARG A 96 29.35 -4.04 -3.89
C ARG A 96 29.00 -4.40 -5.34
N SER A 97 28.95 -3.41 -6.25
CA SER A 97 28.68 -3.66 -7.67
C SER A 97 29.93 -4.10 -8.45
N ASP A 98 31.13 -3.91 -7.89
CA ASP A 98 32.39 -4.38 -8.46
C ASP A 98 32.70 -5.87 -8.15
N LYS A 99 31.88 -6.51 -7.35
CA LYS A 99 31.98 -7.95 -7.02
C LYS A 99 30.81 -8.75 -7.60
N GLN A 100 31.07 -10.01 -7.93
CA GLN A 100 30.03 -10.86 -8.51
C GLN A 100 29.35 -11.73 -7.44
N LYS A 101 28.05 -12.01 -7.65
CA LYS A 101 27.23 -12.87 -6.81
C LYS A 101 27.32 -12.47 -5.32
N ASP A 102 27.34 -13.44 -4.44
CA ASP A 102 27.30 -13.27 -2.99
C ASP A 102 28.59 -12.68 -2.39
N SER A 103 29.72 -12.72 -3.15
CA SER A 103 30.98 -12.13 -2.69
C SER A 103 30.92 -10.60 -2.52
N GLY A 104 29.92 -9.95 -3.13
CA GLY A 104 29.68 -8.51 -2.97
C GLY A 104 28.60 -8.17 -1.93
N LEU A 105 27.88 -9.15 -1.39
CA LEU A 105 26.78 -8.89 -0.46
C LEU A 105 27.32 -8.45 0.91
N LEU A 106 26.90 -7.27 1.38
CA LEU A 106 27.29 -6.71 2.67
C LEU A 106 26.17 -6.83 3.71
N LEU A 107 24.93 -6.61 3.26
CA LEU A 107 23.74 -6.66 4.10
C LEU A 107 22.56 -7.16 3.26
N ALA A 108 21.74 -8.01 3.86
CA ALA A 108 20.42 -8.34 3.31
C ALA A 108 19.45 -8.66 4.44
N ILE A 109 18.19 -8.31 4.24
CA ILE A 109 17.12 -8.50 5.20
C ILE A 109 15.80 -8.56 4.44
N VAL A 110 14.88 -9.39 4.91
CA VAL A 110 13.47 -9.36 4.50
C VAL A 110 12.66 -8.94 5.71
N ASP A 111 12.01 -7.80 5.58
CA ASP A 111 11.15 -7.24 6.61
C ASP A 111 9.69 -7.35 6.17
N THR A 112 8.80 -7.78 7.05
CA THR A 112 7.36 -7.86 6.80
C THR A 112 6.64 -7.06 7.85
N VAL A 113 5.76 -6.15 7.42
CA VAL A 113 5.01 -5.27 8.32
C VAL A 113 3.57 -5.09 7.86
N THR A 114 2.64 -5.21 8.80
CA THR A 114 1.22 -4.89 8.56
C THR A 114 0.94 -3.45 8.95
N LEU A 115 0.45 -2.66 8.00
CA LEU A 115 0.15 -1.24 8.15
C LEU A 115 -1.35 -0.98 8.11
N ASN A 116 -1.82 -0.03 8.90
CA ASN A 116 -3.14 0.55 8.71
C ASN A 116 -3.13 1.40 7.43
N ARG A 117 -4.02 1.11 6.51
CA ARG A 117 -4.04 1.72 5.17
C ARG A 117 -4.34 3.21 5.15
N LYS A 118 -4.91 3.79 6.21
CA LYS A 118 -5.21 5.23 6.31
C LYS A 118 -4.08 6.00 6.96
N THR A 119 -3.55 5.46 8.07
CA THR A 119 -2.57 6.17 8.90
C THR A 119 -1.12 5.83 8.55
N ALA A 120 -0.90 4.79 7.74
CA ALA A 120 0.41 4.20 7.46
C ALA A 120 1.17 3.72 8.72
N MET A 121 0.52 3.68 9.87
CA MET A 121 1.10 3.19 11.12
C MET A 121 1.08 1.67 11.16
N ALA A 122 2.11 1.10 11.72
CA ALA A 122 2.16 -0.33 11.98
C ALA A 122 1.01 -0.77 12.90
N VAL A 123 0.40 -1.93 12.57
CA VAL A 123 -0.67 -2.54 13.35
C VAL A 123 -0.06 -3.70 14.12
N SER A 124 0.16 -3.50 15.40
CA SER A 124 0.72 -4.51 16.31
C SER A 124 0.05 -4.43 17.67
N ASP A 125 -0.14 -5.58 18.32
CA ASP A 125 -0.56 -5.70 19.69
C ASP A 125 0.31 -6.73 20.44
N GLU A 126 0.01 -7.02 21.71
CA GLU A 126 0.79 -7.99 22.49
C GLU A 126 0.66 -9.43 21.97
N ALA A 127 -0.46 -9.79 21.34
CA ALA A 127 -0.70 -11.13 20.81
C ALA A 127 -0.23 -11.26 19.34
N HIS A 128 -0.21 -10.13 18.58
CA HIS A 128 0.12 -10.10 17.17
C HIS A 128 1.18 -9.02 16.92
N PRO A 129 2.44 -9.38 16.74
CA PRO A 129 3.53 -8.42 16.53
C PRO A 129 3.35 -7.56 15.25
N GLY A 130 2.45 -7.96 14.35
CA GLY A 130 2.14 -7.19 13.14
C GLY A 130 3.26 -7.18 12.10
N GLY A 131 4.31 -7.97 12.31
CA GLY A 131 5.41 -8.07 11.40
C GLY A 131 6.40 -9.17 11.76
N SER A 132 7.39 -9.35 10.92
CA SER A 132 8.48 -10.30 11.10
C SER A 132 9.71 -9.85 10.34
N VAL A 133 10.87 -10.32 10.77
CA VAL A 133 12.12 -10.13 10.05
C VAL A 133 12.77 -11.48 9.76
N GLN A 134 13.38 -11.58 8.59
CA GLN A 134 14.10 -12.75 8.14
C GLN A 134 15.45 -12.32 7.58
N LYS A 135 16.53 -12.88 8.10
CA LYS A 135 17.86 -12.74 7.48
C LYS A 135 17.96 -13.70 6.29
N PRO A 136 18.74 -13.39 5.26
CA PRO A 136 18.97 -14.33 4.17
C PRO A 136 19.69 -15.58 4.67
N ARG A 137 19.51 -16.65 3.91
CA ARG A 137 20.22 -17.90 4.15
C ARG A 137 21.73 -17.67 4.07
N GLY A 138 22.45 -18.06 5.12
CA GLY A 138 23.91 -18.06 5.13
C GLY A 138 24.48 -19.20 4.28
N ILE A 139 25.73 -19.04 3.86
CA ILE A 139 26.46 -20.13 3.18
C ILE A 139 26.61 -21.28 4.17
N GLY A 140 26.11 -22.47 3.80
CA GLY A 140 26.18 -23.67 4.65
C GLY A 140 24.97 -23.90 5.56
N ASP A 141 23.99 -23.01 5.57
CA ASP A 141 22.74 -23.24 6.30
C ASP A 141 21.93 -24.37 5.64
N GLU A 142 21.70 -25.47 6.37
CA GLU A 142 20.91 -26.59 5.87
C GLU A 142 19.41 -26.30 5.83
N ASN A 143 18.94 -25.48 6.76
CA ASN A 143 17.52 -25.11 6.86
C ASN A 143 17.23 -23.77 6.19
N PRO A 144 16.04 -23.59 5.58
CA PRO A 144 15.63 -22.28 5.10
C PRO A 144 15.56 -21.30 6.27
N PRO A 145 15.92 -20.03 6.06
CA PRO A 145 15.84 -19.02 7.12
C PRO A 145 14.40 -18.87 7.59
N THR A 146 14.21 -18.86 8.89
CA THR A 146 12.90 -18.68 9.52
C THR A 146 12.63 -17.20 9.75
N ALA A 147 11.42 -16.75 9.39
CA ALA A 147 10.96 -15.42 9.76
C ALA A 147 10.70 -15.37 11.28
N ILE A 148 11.26 -14.39 11.95
CA ILE A 148 11.12 -14.20 13.40
C ILE A 148 10.12 -13.08 13.63
N PRO A 149 9.05 -13.29 14.42
CA PRO A 149 8.10 -12.26 14.75
C PRO A 149 8.79 -11.03 15.34
N LEU A 150 8.46 -9.85 14.78
CA LEU A 150 9.01 -8.58 15.21
C LEU A 150 7.89 -7.55 15.34
N ARG A 151 7.80 -6.91 16.51
CA ARG A 151 6.84 -5.82 16.73
C ARG A 151 7.33 -4.56 16.06
N HIS A 152 6.52 -4.06 15.11
CA HIS A 152 6.74 -2.77 14.47
C HIS A 152 5.95 -1.69 15.19
N GLU A 153 6.54 -0.51 15.32
CA GLU A 153 5.91 0.67 15.90
C GLU A 153 6.20 1.89 15.01
N GLY A 154 5.20 2.75 14.85
CA GLY A 154 5.34 3.93 13.99
C GLY A 154 5.06 3.66 12.51
N LEU A 155 5.60 4.53 11.65
CA LEU A 155 5.54 4.40 10.20
C LEU A 155 6.61 3.41 9.71
N ALA A 156 6.36 2.78 8.57
CA ALA A 156 7.34 1.97 7.87
C ALA A 156 7.11 2.06 6.35
N TYR A 157 8.15 2.33 5.58
CA TYR A 157 8.18 2.37 4.11
C TYR A 157 7.25 3.39 3.44
N ARG A 158 6.40 4.08 4.19
CA ARG A 158 5.47 5.08 3.68
C ARG A 158 5.04 6.05 4.78
N PHE A 159 4.71 7.28 4.38
CA PHE A 159 4.05 8.27 5.23
C PHE A 159 2.52 8.23 5.04
N PRO A 160 1.73 8.81 5.96
CA PRO A 160 0.28 8.87 5.81
C PRO A 160 -0.14 9.79 4.66
N PHE A 161 -1.32 9.53 4.11
CA PHE A 161 -1.95 10.51 3.23
C PHE A 161 -2.15 11.84 3.96
N ASN A 162 -1.99 12.95 3.24
CA ASN A 162 -1.99 14.30 3.80
C ASN A 162 -0.95 14.43 4.92
N THR A 163 0.28 14.01 4.62
CA THR A 163 1.43 14.14 5.53
C THR A 163 1.56 15.56 6.05
N GLU A 164 1.64 15.71 7.37
CA GLU A 164 1.75 16.99 8.05
C GLU A 164 3.21 17.36 8.28
N ARG A 165 3.48 18.65 8.51
CA ARG A 165 4.79 19.19 8.85
C ARG A 165 5.11 18.99 10.32
N LYS A 166 5.27 17.71 10.73
CA LYS A 166 5.55 17.32 12.12
C LYS A 166 6.50 16.14 12.17
N THR A 167 7.03 15.84 13.32
CA THR A 167 7.82 14.63 13.58
C THR A 167 6.93 13.40 13.56
N TYR A 168 7.44 12.32 12.94
CA TYR A 168 6.79 11.01 12.92
C TYR A 168 7.74 9.95 13.47
N PRO A 169 7.27 9.01 14.32
CA PRO A 169 8.03 7.82 14.63
C PRO A 169 8.12 6.95 13.37
N TYR A 170 9.33 6.66 12.91
CA TYR A 170 9.59 5.85 11.72
C TYR A 170 10.47 4.67 12.08
N PHE A 171 10.02 3.46 11.77
CA PHE A 171 10.67 2.21 12.15
C PHE A 171 11.97 2.00 11.39
N ASP A 172 13.02 1.59 12.12
CA ASP A 172 14.29 1.16 11.55
C ASP A 172 14.39 -0.38 11.66
N PRO A 173 14.38 -1.12 10.54
CA PRO A 173 14.38 -2.58 10.58
C PRO A 173 15.68 -3.18 11.08
N ILE A 174 16.81 -2.45 11.00
CA ILE A 174 18.11 -2.92 11.49
C ILE A 174 18.22 -2.72 13.01
N ALA A 175 17.82 -1.56 13.51
CA ALA A 175 17.78 -1.27 14.94
C ALA A 175 16.56 -1.90 15.63
N GLN A 176 15.55 -2.35 14.86
CA GLN A 176 14.30 -3.00 15.30
C GLN A 176 13.48 -2.15 16.26
N LYS A 177 13.47 -0.84 16.05
CA LYS A 177 12.70 0.13 16.82
C LYS A 177 12.45 1.42 16.06
N PRO A 178 11.44 2.21 16.43
CA PRO A 178 11.20 3.49 15.81
C PRO A 178 12.21 4.55 16.28
N PHE A 179 12.52 5.48 15.36
CA PHE A 179 13.24 6.71 15.62
C PHE A 179 12.49 7.88 14.97
N ASP A 180 12.67 9.07 15.49
CA ASP A 180 11.99 10.26 15.01
C ASP A 180 12.47 10.66 13.60
N ALA A 181 11.54 10.71 12.64
CA ALA A 181 11.71 11.38 11.37
C ALA A 181 11.24 12.82 11.51
N ASN A 182 12.17 13.74 11.63
CA ASN A 182 11.91 15.15 11.89
C ASN A 182 11.68 15.90 10.58
N TYR A 183 10.62 16.72 10.53
CA TYR A 183 10.37 17.60 9.39
C TYR A 183 11.43 18.70 9.34
N GLU A 184 12.04 18.91 8.18
CA GLU A 184 13.09 19.92 7.98
C GLU A 184 12.74 21.03 6.97
N GLY A 185 11.71 20.83 6.15
CA GLY A 185 11.31 21.81 5.14
C GLY A 185 10.69 21.22 3.91
N GLU A 186 10.51 22.07 2.89
CA GLU A 186 10.01 21.69 1.56
C GLU A 186 11.13 21.74 0.53
N GLU A 187 11.09 20.84 -0.43
CA GLU A 187 12.01 20.77 -1.55
C GLU A 187 11.31 20.27 -2.81
N ASP A 188 11.63 20.83 -3.96
CA ASP A 188 11.12 20.33 -5.23
C ASP A 188 11.95 19.13 -5.72
N VAL A 189 11.26 18.05 -6.08
CA VAL A 189 11.87 16.86 -6.69
C VAL A 189 11.17 16.60 -8.01
N ASN A 190 11.85 16.84 -9.12
CA ASN A 190 11.33 16.67 -10.48
C ASN A 190 9.97 17.37 -10.72
N GLY A 191 9.79 18.60 -10.19
CA GLY A 191 8.55 19.38 -10.32
C GLY A 191 7.43 18.92 -9.37
N LEU A 192 7.76 18.12 -8.36
CA LEU A 192 6.85 17.74 -7.29
C LEU A 192 7.32 18.37 -5.97
N THR A 193 6.50 19.25 -5.37
CA THR A 193 6.79 19.78 -4.03
C THR A 193 6.69 18.65 -3.01
N THR A 194 7.78 18.41 -2.31
CA THR A 194 7.91 17.33 -1.31
C THR A 194 8.23 17.91 0.07
N TYR A 195 7.91 17.15 1.11
CA TYR A 195 8.35 17.41 2.48
C TYR A 195 9.61 16.60 2.77
N ARG A 196 10.65 17.29 3.28
CA ARG A 196 11.89 16.64 3.67
C ARG A 196 11.86 16.29 5.15
N PHE A 197 12.15 15.01 5.43
CA PHE A 197 12.28 14.48 6.77
C PHE A 197 13.66 13.88 6.98
N THR A 198 14.22 14.03 8.17
CA THR A 198 15.51 13.40 8.56
C THR A 198 15.32 12.55 9.80
N GLN A 199 15.77 11.30 9.71
CA GLN A 199 15.85 10.35 10.80
C GLN A 199 17.32 10.11 11.16
N THR A 200 17.64 10.06 12.47
CA THR A 200 18.98 9.73 12.97
C THR A 200 18.91 8.53 13.91
N VAL A 201 19.83 7.57 13.72
CA VAL A 201 19.97 6.35 14.52
C VAL A 201 21.38 6.30 15.07
N GLY A 202 21.53 6.43 16.38
CA GLY A 202 22.82 6.37 17.04
C GLY A 202 23.77 7.54 16.80
N VAL A 203 23.35 8.52 15.97
CA VAL A 203 24.08 9.77 15.69
C VAL A 203 23.20 10.98 15.98
N ASN A 204 23.83 12.14 16.20
CA ASN A 204 23.12 13.40 16.27
C ASN A 204 22.86 13.99 14.85
N SER A 205 22.23 15.17 14.79
CA SER A 205 21.92 15.85 13.52
C SER A 205 23.15 16.16 12.67
N GLU A 206 24.32 16.33 13.31
CA GLU A 206 25.61 16.58 12.64
C GLU A 206 26.29 15.27 12.15
N GLY A 207 25.73 14.09 12.49
CA GLY A 207 26.29 12.79 12.16
C GLY A 207 27.36 12.29 13.15
N LYS A 208 27.53 12.95 14.31
CA LYS A 208 28.45 12.52 15.36
C LYS A 208 27.84 11.35 16.15
N LEU A 209 28.65 10.34 16.44
CA LEU A 209 28.26 9.19 17.27
C LEU A 209 27.82 9.66 18.67
N VAL A 210 26.64 9.24 19.11
CA VAL A 210 26.11 9.54 20.45
C VAL A 210 25.60 8.30 21.17
N ALA A 211 24.89 7.41 20.48
CA ALA A 211 24.34 6.19 21.04
C ALA A 211 24.24 5.07 19.97
N PRO A 212 25.37 4.60 19.42
CA PRO A 212 25.35 3.54 18.42
C PRO A 212 24.59 2.31 18.91
N ILE A 213 23.83 1.69 17.99
CA ILE A 213 23.01 0.53 18.30
C ILE A 213 23.85 -0.72 18.16
N ALA A 214 24.01 -1.47 19.25
CA ALA A 214 24.53 -2.84 19.14
C ALA A 214 23.52 -3.68 18.33
N TYR A 215 24.01 -4.48 17.39
CA TYR A 215 23.12 -5.30 16.55
C TYR A 215 22.19 -6.14 17.43
N PRO A 216 20.87 -6.11 17.18
CA PRO A 216 19.93 -6.93 17.94
C PRO A 216 20.21 -8.41 17.79
N SER A 217 20.00 -9.18 18.86
CA SER A 217 20.19 -10.64 18.87
C SER A 217 19.35 -11.40 17.85
N LEU A 218 18.30 -10.75 17.33
CA LEU A 218 17.44 -11.32 16.29
C LEU A 218 18.18 -11.57 14.97
N TYR A 219 19.15 -10.71 14.61
CA TYR A 219 19.93 -10.86 13.36
C TYR A 219 21.12 -11.80 13.54
N ALA A 220 21.70 -11.74 14.69
CA ALA A 220 22.78 -12.58 15.14
C ALA A 220 22.49 -12.90 16.59
N GLY A 221 22.69 -14.11 17.04
CA GLY A 221 22.62 -14.43 18.47
C GLY A 221 23.44 -13.44 19.30
N GLU A 222 23.23 -13.40 20.61
CA GLU A 222 24.06 -12.51 21.45
C GLU A 222 25.55 -12.80 21.27
N GLU A 223 25.89 -14.04 20.99
CA GLU A 223 27.25 -14.47 20.68
C GLU A 223 27.72 -14.02 19.32
N ASP A 224 26.84 -13.98 18.30
CA ASP A 224 27.16 -13.62 16.91
C ASP A 224 27.37 -12.11 16.72
N ARG A 225 26.82 -11.26 17.57
CA ARG A 225 27.12 -9.82 17.51
C ARG A 225 28.46 -9.47 18.15
N LYS A 226 29.08 -10.43 18.87
CA LYS A 226 30.40 -10.37 19.42
C LYS A 226 31.27 -11.38 18.72
N ILE A 227 32.31 -10.93 18.08
CA ILE A 227 33.29 -11.81 17.44
C ILE A 227 34.58 -11.72 18.22
N THR A 228 35.08 -12.88 18.61
CA THR A 228 36.42 -13.03 19.23
C THR A 228 37.37 -13.65 18.22
N THR A 229 38.39 -12.92 17.84
CA THR A 229 39.49 -13.41 16.99
C THR A 229 40.78 -12.68 17.33
N SER A 230 41.88 -13.08 16.72
CA SER A 230 43.20 -12.50 17.00
C SER A 230 43.29 -11.04 16.53
N ALA A 231 44.10 -10.23 17.22
CA ALA A 231 44.40 -8.85 16.83
C ALA A 231 44.96 -8.78 15.39
N GLY A 232 45.76 -9.78 15.02
CA GLY A 232 46.27 -9.94 13.65
C GLY A 232 45.15 -10.11 12.64
N MET A 233 44.13 -10.94 12.92
CA MET A 233 42.97 -11.12 12.06
C MET A 233 42.13 -9.83 11.95
N TRP A 234 41.95 -9.11 13.04
CA TRP A 234 41.28 -7.81 13.01
C TRP A 234 42.06 -6.72 12.26
N GLY A 235 43.39 -6.92 12.04
CA GLY A 235 44.24 -5.92 11.43
C GLY A 235 44.49 -4.70 12.32
N ILE A 236 44.40 -4.88 13.66
CA ILE A 236 44.61 -3.80 14.64
C ILE A 236 45.99 -3.89 15.31
N PRO A 237 46.56 -2.73 15.76
CA PRO A 237 47.85 -2.74 16.46
C PRO A 237 47.82 -3.54 17.76
N GLY A 238 48.91 -4.25 18.07
CA GLY A 238 49.07 -5.03 19.28
C GLY A 238 49.84 -6.35 19.04
N ASP A 239 49.77 -7.27 20.00
CA ASP A 239 50.26 -8.65 19.80
C ASP A 239 49.33 -9.35 18.80
N PRO A 240 49.79 -9.78 17.61
CA PRO A 240 48.94 -10.44 16.62
C PRO A 240 48.20 -11.68 17.14
N ALA A 241 48.71 -12.34 18.18
CA ALA A 241 48.09 -13.52 18.78
C ALA A 241 47.02 -13.19 19.84
N GLU A 242 46.99 -11.97 20.33
CA GLU A 242 46.02 -11.54 21.36
C GLU A 242 44.58 -11.72 20.87
N GLN A 243 43.76 -12.39 21.69
CA GLN A 243 42.33 -12.58 21.37
C GLN A 243 41.53 -11.35 21.74
N ILE A 244 40.91 -10.71 20.74
CA ILE A 244 40.15 -9.49 20.88
C ILE A 244 38.68 -9.77 20.57
N THR A 245 37.80 -9.44 21.52
CA THR A 245 36.35 -9.51 21.33
C THR A 245 35.82 -8.13 20.96
N MET A 246 35.15 -8.03 19.81
CA MET A 246 34.45 -6.81 19.35
C MET A 246 32.97 -7.06 19.20
N THR A 247 32.19 -6.02 19.47
CA THR A 247 30.74 -6.00 19.26
C THR A 247 30.44 -5.28 17.94
N ARG A 248 29.45 -5.79 17.19
CA ARG A 248 28.96 -5.14 15.98
C ARG A 248 28.00 -4.02 16.34
N TYR A 249 28.26 -2.82 15.79
CA TYR A 249 27.46 -1.63 15.97
C TYR A 249 26.91 -1.10 14.65
N TYR A 250 25.84 -0.34 14.76
CA TYR A 250 25.14 0.28 13.66
C TYR A 250 24.75 1.70 14.00
N THR A 251 24.89 2.61 13.02
CA THR A 251 24.35 3.96 13.06
C THR A 251 23.85 4.33 11.67
N ALA A 252 22.85 5.24 11.61
CA ALA A 252 22.36 5.75 10.33
C ALA A 252 21.87 7.21 10.43
N LYS A 253 21.89 7.88 9.28
CA LYS A 253 21.16 9.11 9.02
C LYS A 253 20.44 8.98 7.69
N ARG A 254 19.10 8.97 7.72
CA ARG A 254 18.26 8.88 6.52
C ARG A 254 17.56 10.20 6.26
N THR A 255 17.46 10.56 4.99
CA THR A 255 16.65 11.69 4.56
C THR A 255 15.63 11.21 3.56
N PHE A 256 14.36 11.51 3.82
CA PHE A 256 13.22 11.16 2.99
C PHE A 256 12.62 12.40 2.35
N TRP A 257 12.36 12.37 1.05
CA TRP A 257 11.54 13.35 0.34
C TRP A 257 10.19 12.73 0.06
N VAL A 258 9.17 13.26 0.70
CA VAL A 258 7.83 12.66 0.76
C VAL A 258 6.83 13.54 0.04
N ASP A 259 6.03 12.94 -0.84
CA ASP A 259 4.86 13.61 -1.38
C ASP A 259 3.81 13.84 -0.28
N PRO A 260 3.49 15.10 0.09
CA PRO A 260 2.57 15.35 1.20
C PRO A 260 1.14 14.87 0.96
N VAL A 261 0.71 14.72 -0.30
CA VAL A 261 -0.65 14.31 -0.62
C VAL A 261 -0.83 12.81 -0.50
N SER A 262 0.06 12.04 -1.11
CA SER A 262 -0.03 10.58 -1.13
C SER A 262 0.71 9.91 0.03
N GLY A 263 1.72 10.56 0.61
CA GLY A 263 2.64 9.98 1.60
C GLY A 263 3.73 9.09 0.97
N THR A 264 3.86 9.08 -0.34
CA THR A 264 4.88 8.32 -1.06
C THR A 264 6.26 8.93 -0.86
N ILE A 265 7.25 8.11 -0.49
CA ILE A 265 8.66 8.51 -0.46
C ILE A 265 9.16 8.52 -1.89
N VAL A 266 9.45 9.70 -2.44
CA VAL A 266 9.86 9.84 -3.86
C VAL A 266 11.38 9.81 -4.04
N LYS A 267 12.12 10.10 -2.98
CA LYS A 267 13.58 10.06 -2.95
C LYS A 267 14.06 9.77 -1.54
N GLU A 268 15.13 9.01 -1.43
CA GLU A 268 15.78 8.70 -0.15
C GLU A 268 17.29 8.85 -0.28
N THR A 269 17.92 9.28 0.81
CA THR A 269 19.35 9.16 1.03
C THR A 269 19.57 8.41 2.33
N ASP A 270 20.28 7.30 2.26
CA ASP A 270 20.66 6.47 3.41
C ASP A 270 22.18 6.57 3.62
N GLN A 271 22.58 7.13 4.74
CA GLN A 271 23.96 7.13 5.22
C GLN A 271 24.02 6.21 6.42
N ALA A 272 24.75 5.10 6.31
CA ALA A 272 24.85 4.11 7.39
C ALA A 272 26.29 3.68 7.62
N HIS A 273 26.62 3.45 8.89
CA HIS A 273 27.92 2.92 9.31
C HIS A 273 27.70 1.67 10.18
N HIS A 274 28.19 0.57 9.67
CA HIS A 274 28.27 -0.73 10.33
C HIS A 274 29.72 -1.03 10.67
N TYR A 275 30.03 -1.31 11.92
CA TYR A 275 31.40 -1.50 12.35
C TYR A 275 31.51 -2.45 13.55
N TYR A 276 32.69 -2.98 13.76
CA TYR A 276 33.07 -3.69 14.94
C TYR A 276 33.95 -2.81 15.83
N ALA A 277 33.73 -2.85 17.15
CA ALA A 277 34.50 -2.11 18.12
C ALA A 277 34.39 -2.73 19.52
N ARG A 278 35.40 -2.45 20.34
CA ARG A 278 35.36 -2.70 21.78
C ARG A 278 34.59 -1.62 22.53
N ASP A 279 34.66 -0.38 22.05
CA ASP A 279 33.91 0.78 22.54
C ASP A 279 33.00 1.30 21.43
N ALA A 280 31.69 1.36 21.70
CA ALA A 280 30.68 1.81 20.74
C ALA A 280 31.00 3.17 20.09
N LEU A 281 31.64 4.07 20.83
CA LEU A 281 31.98 5.43 20.33
C LEU A 281 33.30 5.50 19.57
N LYS A 282 34.03 4.38 19.46
CA LYS A 282 35.34 4.31 18.80
C LYS A 282 35.36 3.18 17.78
N PRO A 283 34.84 3.38 16.57
CA PRO A 283 34.90 2.39 15.49
C PRO A 283 36.33 1.91 15.26
N GLU A 284 36.51 0.58 15.21
CA GLU A 284 37.83 -0.04 15.00
C GLU A 284 37.92 -0.71 13.64
N VAL A 285 36.90 -1.51 13.26
CA VAL A 285 36.87 -2.22 11.99
C VAL A 285 35.55 -1.94 11.28
N THR A 286 35.61 -1.21 10.18
CA THR A 286 34.43 -0.90 9.37
C THR A 286 34.01 -2.11 8.55
N LEU A 287 32.73 -2.53 8.69
CA LEU A 287 32.10 -3.52 7.83
C LEU A 287 31.53 -2.85 6.57
N ALA A 288 30.80 -1.75 6.75
CA ALA A 288 30.27 -0.92 5.67
C ALA A 288 30.04 0.50 6.19
N ASP A 289 30.54 1.52 5.46
CA ASP A 289 30.29 2.94 5.71
C ASP A 289 29.95 3.58 4.37
N TYR A 290 28.72 4.05 4.22
CA TYR A 290 28.23 4.51 2.93
C TYR A 290 27.22 5.64 3.04
N LYS A 291 27.10 6.36 1.91
CA LYS A 291 25.99 7.27 1.63
C LYS A 291 25.43 6.92 0.27
N LEU A 292 24.25 6.31 0.24
CA LEU A 292 23.54 5.91 -0.96
C LEU A 292 22.35 6.83 -1.19
N THR A 293 22.12 7.21 -2.44
CA THR A 293 21.00 8.07 -2.82
C THR A 293 20.21 7.40 -3.92
N SER A 294 18.90 7.53 -3.90
CA SER A 294 18.00 7.00 -4.94
C SER A 294 18.49 7.39 -6.34
N THR A 295 18.52 6.41 -7.24
CA THR A 295 18.90 6.67 -8.65
C THR A 295 17.88 7.58 -9.34
N PRO A 296 18.26 8.30 -10.39
CA PRO A 296 17.33 9.14 -11.14
C PRO A 296 16.11 8.38 -11.65
N GLU A 297 16.27 7.14 -12.08
CA GLU A 297 15.20 6.25 -12.54
C GLU A 297 14.23 5.88 -11.42
N THR A 298 14.76 5.59 -10.23
CA THR A 298 13.94 5.35 -9.03
C THR A 298 13.16 6.60 -8.66
N VAL A 299 13.79 7.76 -8.63
CA VAL A 299 13.13 9.04 -8.33
C VAL A 299 12.02 9.33 -9.33
N GLU A 300 12.29 9.17 -10.63
CA GLU A 300 11.28 9.40 -11.68
C GLU A 300 10.08 8.45 -11.53
N SER A 301 10.33 7.16 -11.33
CA SER A 301 9.28 6.16 -11.10
C SER A 301 8.43 6.50 -9.88
N GLN A 302 9.04 6.88 -8.77
CA GLN A 302 8.34 7.22 -7.53
C GLN A 302 7.56 8.54 -7.64
N VAL A 303 8.11 9.55 -8.34
CA VAL A 303 7.41 10.81 -8.62
C VAL A 303 6.19 10.55 -9.51
N ASN A 304 6.30 9.70 -10.53
CA ASN A 304 5.16 9.34 -11.39
C ASN A 304 4.09 8.59 -10.59
N SER A 305 4.47 7.63 -9.76
CA SER A 305 3.54 6.94 -8.86
C SER A 305 2.82 7.91 -7.91
N ALA A 306 3.52 8.88 -7.35
CA ALA A 306 2.93 9.91 -6.50
C ALA A 306 1.94 10.82 -7.27
N ARG A 307 2.26 11.19 -8.51
CA ARG A 307 1.36 11.95 -9.40
C ARG A 307 0.09 11.17 -9.73
N ASP A 308 0.21 9.91 -10.12
CA ASP A 308 -0.93 9.05 -10.41
C ASP A 308 -1.87 8.92 -9.20
N GLU A 309 -1.31 8.79 -7.99
CA GLU A 309 -2.09 8.77 -6.76
C GLU A 309 -2.77 10.12 -6.49
N ARG A 310 -2.08 11.26 -6.68
CA ARG A 310 -2.65 12.61 -6.58
C ARG A 310 -3.81 12.81 -7.56
N ASP A 311 -3.62 12.43 -8.82
CA ASP A 311 -4.62 12.58 -9.88
C ASP A 311 -5.86 11.74 -9.59
N ARG A 312 -5.68 10.50 -9.13
CA ARG A 312 -6.78 9.65 -8.69
C ARG A 312 -7.53 10.26 -7.51
N LEU A 313 -6.82 10.78 -6.53
CA LEU A 313 -7.44 11.46 -5.39
C LEU A 313 -8.19 12.73 -5.82
N ALA A 314 -7.59 13.57 -6.67
CA ALA A 314 -8.20 14.79 -7.19
C ALA A 314 -9.45 14.48 -8.01
N LEU A 315 -9.42 13.47 -8.88
CA LEU A 315 -10.55 13.05 -9.70
C LEU A 315 -11.78 12.73 -8.82
N TRP A 316 -11.60 11.88 -7.83
CA TRP A 316 -12.72 11.40 -7.01
C TRP A 316 -13.15 12.37 -5.91
N SER A 317 -12.22 13.16 -5.33
CA SER A 317 -12.52 14.05 -4.21
C SER A 317 -12.93 15.45 -4.63
N ARG A 318 -12.57 15.90 -5.86
CA ARG A 318 -12.82 17.27 -6.33
C ARG A 318 -13.48 17.31 -7.70
N VAL A 319 -12.88 16.70 -8.73
CA VAL A 319 -13.33 16.85 -10.12
C VAL A 319 -14.73 16.29 -10.31
N LEU A 320 -14.98 15.03 -9.95
CA LEU A 320 -16.29 14.40 -10.10
C LEU A 320 -17.39 15.08 -9.27
N PRO A 321 -17.23 15.37 -7.97
CA PRO A 321 -18.23 16.08 -7.20
C PRO A 321 -18.56 17.48 -7.76
N ILE A 322 -17.55 18.23 -8.18
CA ILE A 322 -17.76 19.58 -8.76
C ILE A 322 -18.50 19.47 -10.10
N THR A 323 -18.08 18.57 -11.01
CA THR A 323 -18.74 18.38 -12.30
C THR A 323 -20.20 17.94 -12.13
N PHE A 324 -20.47 17.02 -11.23
CA PHE A 324 -21.85 16.58 -10.95
C PHE A 324 -22.69 17.69 -10.31
N THR A 325 -22.11 18.51 -9.44
CA THR A 325 -22.81 19.66 -8.86
C THR A 325 -23.17 20.69 -9.92
N VAL A 326 -22.23 21.09 -10.76
CA VAL A 326 -22.44 22.09 -11.81
C VAL A 326 -23.45 21.57 -12.83
N THR A 327 -23.26 20.34 -13.33
CA THR A 327 -24.18 19.74 -14.31
C THR A 327 -25.58 19.52 -13.73
N GLY A 328 -25.66 19.10 -12.47
CA GLY A 328 -26.91 18.91 -11.75
C GLY A 328 -27.69 20.21 -11.56
N LEU A 329 -27.02 21.32 -11.22
CA LEU A 329 -27.63 22.65 -11.11
C LEU A 329 -28.14 23.15 -12.48
N ILE A 330 -27.35 23.00 -13.55
CA ILE A 330 -27.77 23.37 -14.92
C ILE A 330 -29.00 22.57 -15.32
N ALA A 331 -29.04 21.27 -15.05
CA ALA A 331 -30.16 20.41 -15.34
C ALA A 331 -31.44 20.82 -14.54
N LEU A 332 -31.28 21.17 -13.25
CA LEU A 332 -32.41 21.66 -12.43
C LEU A 332 -32.99 22.99 -12.98
N VAL A 333 -32.11 23.97 -13.27
CA VAL A 333 -32.54 25.26 -13.79
C VAL A 333 -33.20 25.09 -15.19
N GLY A 334 -32.56 24.33 -16.08
CA GLY A 334 -33.11 24.00 -17.40
C GLY A 334 -34.48 23.30 -17.33
N GLY A 335 -34.57 22.31 -16.43
CA GLY A 335 -35.84 21.60 -16.17
C GLY A 335 -36.95 22.51 -15.60
N ALA A 336 -36.61 23.41 -14.68
CA ALA A 336 -37.55 24.41 -14.14
C ALA A 336 -38.02 25.39 -15.21
N VAL A 337 -37.13 25.85 -16.11
CA VAL A 337 -37.49 26.69 -17.25
C VAL A 337 -38.41 25.93 -18.20
N LEU A 338 -38.09 24.69 -18.58
CA LEU A 338 -38.98 23.86 -19.41
C LEU A 338 -40.35 23.62 -18.78
N ALA A 339 -40.38 23.38 -17.45
CA ALA A 339 -41.65 23.24 -16.72
C ALA A 339 -42.47 24.52 -16.74
N SER A 340 -41.85 25.69 -16.55
CA SER A 340 -42.54 26.99 -16.61
C SER A 340 -43.13 27.30 -18.00
N PHE A 341 -42.40 26.97 -19.07
CA PHE A 341 -42.92 27.08 -20.45
C PHE A 341 -44.10 26.14 -20.71
N SER A 342 -44.03 24.88 -20.17
CA SER A 342 -45.14 23.93 -20.37
C SER A 342 -46.42 24.36 -19.65
N LEU A 343 -46.32 25.02 -18.51
CA LEU A 343 -47.47 25.56 -17.78
C LEU A 343 -48.07 26.78 -18.46
N ARG A 344 -47.27 27.68 -19.04
CA ARG A 344 -47.74 28.85 -19.80
C ARG A 344 -48.46 28.47 -21.08
N THR A 345 -47.99 27.43 -21.77
CA THR A 345 -48.65 26.94 -23.01
C THR A 345 -50.04 26.36 -22.73
N GLU A 346 -50.25 25.77 -21.57
CA GLU A 346 -51.55 25.21 -21.17
C GLU A 346 -52.52 26.29 -20.70
N SER A 347 -52.03 27.31 -20.01
CA SER A 347 -52.86 28.47 -19.62
C SER A 347 -53.35 29.26 -20.84
N ALA A 348 -52.56 29.31 -21.95
CA ALA A 348 -52.99 29.97 -23.20
C ALA A 348 -53.98 29.13 -23.97
N LEU A 349 -54.07 27.81 -23.77
CA LEU A 349 -55.09 26.94 -24.43
C LEU A 349 -56.38 26.83 -23.62
N THR A 350 -56.39 27.29 -22.36
CA THR A 350 -57.54 27.20 -21.44
C THR A 350 -58.16 28.60 -21.19
N ASP A 351 -57.86 29.61 -22.04
CA ASP A 351 -58.43 30.95 -21.90
C ASP A 351 -59.92 30.93 -22.34
N PRO A 352 -60.88 31.10 -21.40
CA PRO A 352 -62.32 31.04 -21.69
C PRO A 352 -62.80 32.22 -22.60
N SER A 353 -61.92 33.16 -22.95
CA SER A 353 -62.23 34.27 -23.78
C SER A 353 -62.40 33.93 -25.27
N LEU A 354 -61.83 32.76 -25.71
CA LEU A 354 -61.98 32.31 -27.11
C LEU A 354 -63.35 31.63 -27.39
N ASP A 355 -64.10 31.21 -26.37
CA ASP A 355 -65.43 30.61 -26.52
C ASP A 355 -66.54 31.69 -26.57
N ARG A 356 -66.20 33.00 -26.38
CA ARG A 356 -67.13 34.08 -26.41
C ARG A 356 -67.33 34.67 -27.77
N ASP A 357 -66.39 34.53 -28.66
CA ASP A 357 -66.48 35.14 -30.01
C ASP A 357 -67.38 34.34 -30.96
N ASP A 358 -67.47 33.01 -30.78
CA ASP A 358 -68.30 32.17 -31.65
C ASP A 358 -69.80 32.28 -31.36
N THR A 359 -70.21 32.59 -30.14
CA THR A 359 -71.64 32.84 -29.82
C THR A 359 -72.10 34.19 -30.23
N ASP A 360 -71.27 35.21 -30.35
CA ASP A 360 -71.60 36.54 -30.84
C ASP A 360 -71.70 36.58 -32.38
N PHE A 361 -70.94 35.70 -33.09
CA PHE A 361 -71.00 35.53 -34.54
C PHE A 361 -72.29 34.85 -34.95
N LEU A 362 -72.77 33.82 -34.23
CA LEU A 362 -74.05 33.17 -34.50
C LEU A 362 -75.26 34.10 -34.23
N ARG A 363 -75.18 34.98 -33.26
CA ARG A 363 -76.17 35.98 -32.95
C ARG A 363 -76.28 37.10 -34.01
N ARG A 364 -75.17 37.45 -34.63
CA ARG A 364 -75.15 38.44 -35.74
C ARG A 364 -75.57 37.86 -37.05
N SER A 365 -75.55 36.59 -37.29
CA SER A 365 -75.93 35.91 -38.51
C SER A 365 -77.46 35.58 -38.63
N GLY A 366 -78.25 35.92 -37.60
CA GLY A 366 -79.70 35.76 -37.66
C GLY A 366 -80.22 34.31 -37.64
N LEU A 367 -79.41 33.38 -37.22
CA LEU A 367 -79.84 32.00 -37.03
C LEU A 367 -80.26 31.81 -35.57
N GLU A 368 -81.54 31.81 -35.33
CA GLU A 368 -82.17 31.57 -34.03
C GLU A 368 -81.92 30.10 -33.56
N PRO A 369 -81.49 29.87 -32.38
CA PRO A 369 -81.33 28.50 -31.85
C PRO A 369 -82.72 27.88 -31.62
N PRO A 370 -82.94 26.62 -31.89
CA PRO A 370 -84.21 25.95 -31.73
C PRO A 370 -84.59 25.95 -30.25
N VAL A 371 -85.92 26.32 -30.05
CA VAL A 371 -86.59 26.40 -28.73
C VAL A 371 -86.58 24.98 -28.08
N PRO A 372 -86.26 24.79 -26.82
CA PRO A 372 -86.40 23.53 -26.16
C PRO A 372 -87.83 23.32 -25.72
N GLY A 373 -88.51 22.35 -26.31
CA GLY A 373 -89.84 21.97 -25.92
C GLY A 373 -90.56 21.04 -26.88
N ALA A 374 -90.22 19.82 -26.97
CA ALA A 374 -91.04 18.71 -27.42
C ALA A 374 -90.55 17.44 -26.73
N GLU A 375 -91.39 16.98 -25.84
CA GLU A 375 -91.17 15.71 -25.16
C GLU A 375 -91.14 14.57 -26.18
N ALA A 376 -90.04 13.87 -26.32
CA ALA A 376 -90.01 12.62 -27.01
C ALA A 376 -89.80 11.50 -25.93
N GLU A 377 -90.83 10.67 -25.86
CA GLU A 377 -90.87 9.46 -25.06
C GLU A 377 -89.61 8.61 -25.30
N THR A 378 -88.85 8.47 -24.29
CA THR A 378 -87.64 7.59 -24.28
C THR A 378 -88.06 6.18 -23.89
N GLU A 379 -88.15 5.37 -24.91
CA GLU A 379 -88.21 3.90 -24.80
C GLU A 379 -87.03 3.36 -23.97
N LYS A 380 -87.34 2.67 -22.91
CA LYS A 380 -86.32 2.06 -21.97
C LYS A 380 -85.66 0.88 -22.62
N LEU A 381 -84.43 1.05 -23.09
CA LEU A 381 -83.55 -0.10 -23.31
C LEU A 381 -83.03 -0.60 -22.02
N PRO A 382 -82.94 -1.93 -21.80
CA PRO A 382 -82.43 -2.50 -20.57
C PRO A 382 -80.91 -2.36 -20.51
N THR A 383 -80.48 -1.80 -19.41
CA THR A 383 -79.07 -1.64 -19.03
C THR A 383 -78.46 -3.03 -18.75
N GLN A 384 -77.68 -3.55 -19.66
CA GLN A 384 -76.74 -4.64 -19.35
C GLN A 384 -75.54 -4.03 -18.65
N ARG A 385 -75.41 -4.35 -17.40
CA ARG A 385 -74.26 -4.07 -16.56
C ARG A 385 -73.15 -5.06 -16.99
N PRO A 386 -71.99 -4.63 -17.37
CA PRO A 386 -70.84 -5.56 -17.50
C PRO A 386 -70.48 -6.01 -16.09
N GLU A 387 -70.52 -7.33 -15.90
CA GLU A 387 -69.99 -8.03 -14.75
C GLU A 387 -68.48 -7.79 -14.64
N LEU A 388 -68.08 -7.14 -13.57
CA LEU A 388 -66.70 -6.96 -13.21
C LEU A 388 -66.14 -8.37 -12.90
N ALA A 389 -65.24 -8.85 -13.78
CA ALA A 389 -64.40 -10.00 -13.48
C ALA A 389 -63.59 -9.73 -12.20
N GLU A 390 -63.79 -10.55 -11.21
CA GLU A 390 -63.08 -10.61 -9.95
C GLU A 390 -61.57 -10.79 -10.24
N GLU A 391 -60.80 -9.84 -9.82
CA GLU A 391 -59.35 -9.88 -9.75
C GLU A 391 -58.94 -10.96 -8.71
N PRO A 392 -58.08 -11.94 -9.02
CA PRO A 392 -57.65 -12.93 -8.03
C PRO A 392 -56.81 -12.24 -6.92
N PRO A 393 -56.94 -12.67 -5.67
CA PRO A 393 -56.22 -12.08 -4.52
C PRO A 393 -54.73 -12.25 -4.68
N PRO A 394 -53.90 -11.30 -4.17
CA PRO A 394 -52.46 -11.41 -4.20
C PRO A 394 -51.97 -12.61 -3.36
N PRO A 395 -50.92 -13.32 -3.77
CA PRO A 395 -50.44 -14.44 -2.98
C PRO A 395 -49.84 -13.95 -1.65
N SER A 396 -50.26 -14.60 -0.58
CA SER A 396 -49.76 -14.42 0.78
C SER A 396 -48.24 -14.62 0.84
N ALA A 397 -47.56 -13.59 1.31
CA ALA A 397 -46.19 -13.72 1.73
C ALA A 397 -46.12 -14.51 3.04
N SER A 398 -45.73 -15.76 2.99
CA SER A 398 -45.12 -16.50 4.08
C SER A 398 -44.45 -17.75 3.53
N ALA A 399 -43.17 -17.65 3.27
CA ALA A 399 -42.25 -18.75 3.31
C ALA A 399 -40.90 -18.22 3.80
N ASP A 400 -40.51 -18.61 4.97
CA ASP A 400 -39.18 -18.44 5.54
C ASP A 400 -38.14 -18.97 4.59
N PRO A 401 -36.95 -18.31 4.47
CA PRO A 401 -35.86 -18.85 3.70
C PRO A 401 -35.32 -20.11 4.42
N PRO A 402 -35.02 -21.20 3.69
CA PRO A 402 -34.40 -22.36 4.30
C PRO A 402 -33.00 -21.99 4.80
N SER A 403 -32.75 -22.35 6.04
CA SER A 403 -31.44 -22.41 6.69
C SER A 403 -30.41 -23.00 5.75
N SER A 404 -29.33 -22.25 5.51
CA SER A 404 -28.14 -22.70 4.81
C SER A 404 -27.54 -23.91 5.55
N ALA A 405 -27.78 -25.09 5.02
CA ALA A 405 -27.04 -26.27 5.39
C ALA A 405 -25.57 -26.08 4.97
N SER A 406 -24.71 -26.13 5.98
CA SER A 406 -23.25 -26.23 5.82
C SER A 406 -22.93 -27.35 4.84
N ALA A 407 -22.36 -27.01 3.72
CA ALA A 407 -21.75 -27.99 2.83
C ALA A 407 -20.45 -28.48 3.52
N GLU A 408 -20.51 -29.72 3.95
CA GLU A 408 -19.37 -30.50 4.43
C GLU A 408 -18.38 -30.66 3.26
N PRO A 409 -17.07 -30.43 3.43
CA PRO A 409 -16.09 -30.67 2.37
C PRO A 409 -16.02 -32.18 2.07
N PRO A 410 -15.74 -32.58 0.82
CA PRO A 410 -15.67 -33.99 0.45
C PRO A 410 -14.56 -34.71 1.24
N PRO A 411 -14.74 -35.98 1.56
CA PRO A 411 -13.78 -36.78 2.33
C PRO A 411 -12.46 -36.88 1.56
N ARG A 412 -11.35 -36.64 2.26
CA ARG A 412 -10.02 -36.91 1.75
C ARG A 412 -9.84 -38.40 1.60
N ASP A 413 -9.35 -38.83 0.44
CA ASP A 413 -8.91 -40.19 0.22
C ASP A 413 -7.83 -40.57 1.25
N PRO A 414 -7.86 -41.84 1.74
CA PRO A 414 -6.84 -42.33 2.65
C PRO A 414 -5.47 -42.39 1.92
N PRO A 415 -4.37 -42.19 2.63
CA PRO A 415 -3.05 -42.30 2.02
C PRO A 415 -2.82 -43.70 1.52
N THR A 416 -2.42 -43.83 0.27
CA THR A 416 -1.99 -45.07 -0.38
C THR A 416 -0.77 -45.60 0.38
N GLU A 417 -0.92 -46.77 0.94
CA GLU A 417 0.16 -47.54 1.55
C GLU A 417 1.28 -47.77 0.52
N ALA A 418 2.47 -47.21 0.79
CA ALA A 418 3.66 -47.47 -0.03
C ALA A 418 4.09 -48.94 0.21
N GLY A 419 4.04 -49.72 -0.83
CA GLY A 419 4.61 -51.06 -0.84
C GLY A 419 6.14 -51.04 -0.64
N PRO A 420 6.71 -52.15 -0.21
CA PRO A 420 8.12 -52.21 0.15
C PRO A 420 9.02 -52.03 -1.07
N THR A 421 9.90 -51.04 -0.99
CA THR A 421 10.94 -50.74 -1.98
C THR A 421 12.04 -51.78 -1.89
N GLU A 422 12.30 -52.47 -3.00
CA GLU A 422 13.46 -53.36 -3.15
C GLU A 422 14.78 -52.57 -2.95
N PRO A 423 15.81 -53.19 -2.31
CA PRO A 423 17.10 -52.50 -2.14
C PRO A 423 17.86 -52.48 -3.47
N GLY A 424 18.13 -51.26 -3.97
CA GLY A 424 19.01 -51.00 -5.10
C GLY A 424 20.47 -51.39 -4.84
N PRO A 425 21.26 -51.59 -5.89
CA PRO A 425 22.64 -52.14 -5.77
C PRO A 425 23.59 -51.19 -5.13
N THR A 426 24.39 -51.70 -4.22
CA THR A 426 25.47 -51.02 -3.47
C THR A 426 26.56 -50.50 -4.42
N PRO A 427 27.05 -49.25 -4.30
CA PRO A 427 28.22 -48.79 -5.03
C PRO A 427 29.50 -49.42 -4.50
N PRO A 428 30.53 -49.59 -5.35
CA PRO A 428 31.80 -50.23 -4.95
C PRO A 428 32.60 -49.38 -3.94
N GLY A 429 33.12 -50.06 -2.91
CA GLY A 429 33.81 -49.45 -1.79
C GLY A 429 35.09 -48.70 -2.17
N SER A 430 35.27 -47.57 -1.51
CA SER A 430 36.54 -46.83 -1.49
C SER A 430 37.60 -47.58 -0.67
N PRO A 431 38.87 -47.57 -1.08
CA PRO A 431 39.94 -48.25 -0.30
C PRO A 431 40.24 -47.47 0.99
N GLY A 432 40.20 -48.19 2.10
CA GLY A 432 40.58 -47.70 3.43
C GLY A 432 42.04 -47.28 3.55
N PRO A 433 42.35 -46.40 4.54
CA PRO A 433 43.72 -45.94 4.75
C PRO A 433 44.58 -47.04 5.34
N SER A 434 45.79 -47.20 4.75
CA SER A 434 46.83 -48.12 5.20
C SER A 434 47.39 -47.72 6.57
N SER A 435 47.43 -48.63 7.51
CA SER A 435 48.13 -48.48 8.77
C SER A 435 49.64 -48.39 8.57
N PRO A 436 50.39 -47.54 9.30
CA PRO A 436 51.83 -47.54 9.31
C PRO A 436 52.37 -48.68 10.20
N GLY A 437 53.28 -49.52 9.64
CA GLY A 437 53.99 -50.53 10.33
C GLY A 437 55.07 -49.97 11.30
N PRO A 438 55.57 -50.83 12.26
CA PRO A 438 56.43 -50.37 13.30
C PRO A 438 57.86 -50.10 12.79
N THR A 439 58.44 -48.99 13.19
CA THR A 439 59.83 -48.65 13.00
C THR A 439 60.67 -49.37 14.05
N GLU A 440 61.56 -50.29 13.62
CA GLU A 440 62.65 -50.87 14.40
C GLU A 440 63.73 -49.82 14.59
N ARG A 441 64.33 -49.83 15.81
CA ARG A 441 65.49 -49.05 16.22
C ARG A 441 66.78 -49.69 15.68
N THR A 442 67.66 -48.91 15.18
CA THR A 442 69.11 -48.89 15.54
C THR A 442 69.64 -47.49 15.25
#